data_5586d3fdd395dff4c373e306e2654e10
#
_entry.id   5586d3fdd395dff4c373e306e2654e10
#
_cell.length_a   1.000
_cell.length_b   1.000
_cell.length_c   1.000
_cell.angle_alpha   90.00
_cell.angle_beta   90.00
_cell.angle_gamma   90.00
#
_symmetry.space_group_name_H-M   'P 1'
#
loop_
_entity.id
_entity.type
_entity.pdbx_description
1 polymer ?
#
loop_
_entity_poly.entity_id
_entity_poly.type
_entity_poly.pdbx_seq_one_letter_code
_entity_poly.pdbx_strand_id
1 'polypeptide(L)'
;MARYTGPVCRLCRREGKKLFLKGDRCYSDKCAVGRRQSVPGQHGKSRKKVSEYGTQLRAKQTARRYYGVMENQMLKYFDMAERMPGKTGENLLSILERRLDNVVYRLGFAASRKEARQLVRHGHYTLNGKKANIPSILVKAGDVVSVAEGSRNSDKIKLCLLYTSDAADELDG
;
A
#
# COMPACT_ATOMS: atom_id res chain seq x y z
N MET A 1 -8.95 -11.30 -7.53
CA MET A 1 -9.13 -9.91 -7.05
C MET A 1 -8.40 -8.97 -8.00
N ALA A 2 -9.09 -7.99 -8.58
CA ALA A 2 -8.53 -7.06 -9.56
C ALA A 2 -7.45 -6.16 -8.95
N ARG A 3 -6.43 -5.80 -9.73
CA ARG A 3 -5.35 -4.88 -9.36
C ARG A 3 -4.97 -3.99 -10.53
N TYR A 4 -4.39 -2.84 -10.25
CA TYR A 4 -3.79 -2.00 -11.29
C TYR A 4 -2.47 -2.62 -11.78
N THR A 5 -2.39 -2.96 -13.06
CA THR A 5 -1.22 -3.59 -13.70
C THR A 5 -0.37 -2.62 -14.51
N GLY A 6 -0.87 -1.42 -14.77
CA GLY A 6 -0.19 -0.39 -15.54
C GLY A 6 1.01 0.26 -14.84
N PRO A 7 1.67 1.23 -15.48
CA PRO A 7 2.87 1.89 -14.97
C PRO A 7 2.57 2.80 -13.77
N VAL A 8 2.99 2.37 -12.57
CA VAL A 8 2.68 3.04 -11.29
C VAL A 8 3.29 4.42 -11.13
N CYS A 9 4.43 4.70 -11.75
CA CYS A 9 5.04 6.04 -11.69
C CYS A 9 4.16 7.13 -12.32
N ARG A 10 3.26 6.77 -13.25
CA ARG A 10 2.24 7.71 -13.77
C ARG A 10 1.26 8.12 -12.68
N LEU A 11 0.94 7.24 -11.75
CA LEU A 11 0.03 7.52 -10.64
C LEU A 11 0.64 8.55 -9.71
N CYS A 12 1.90 8.36 -9.27
CA CYS A 12 2.62 9.31 -8.43
C CYS A 12 2.72 10.69 -9.10
N ARG A 13 3.11 10.74 -10.38
CA ARG A 13 3.19 11.99 -11.15
C ARG A 13 1.84 12.68 -11.31
N ARG A 14 0.74 11.92 -11.46
CA ARG A 14 -0.60 12.48 -11.53
C ARG A 14 -1.02 13.16 -10.23
N GLU A 15 -0.63 12.60 -9.08
CA GLU A 15 -0.92 13.18 -7.76
C GLU A 15 0.10 14.23 -7.32
N GLY A 16 1.20 14.40 -8.06
CA GLY A 16 2.27 15.36 -7.72
C GLY A 16 3.07 15.00 -6.47
N LYS A 17 2.95 13.81 -5.94
CA LYS A 17 3.63 13.35 -4.71
C LYS A 17 4.14 11.91 -4.81
N LYS A 18 5.17 11.60 -4.01
CA LYS A 18 5.69 10.24 -3.89
C LYS A 18 4.69 9.38 -3.10
N LEU A 19 4.17 8.31 -3.72
CA LEU A 19 3.30 7.33 -3.08
C LEU A 19 4.05 6.03 -2.71
N PHE A 20 5.35 5.99 -2.88
CA PHE A 20 6.24 4.87 -2.55
C PHE A 20 5.78 3.50 -3.06
N LEU A 21 5.30 3.44 -4.33
CA LEU A 21 4.69 2.26 -4.92
C LEU A 21 5.69 1.23 -5.47
N LYS A 22 7.00 1.55 -5.50
CA LYS A 22 8.07 0.70 -6.05
C LYS A 22 9.19 0.38 -5.06
N GLY A 23 8.99 0.57 -3.75
CA GLY A 23 10.04 0.32 -2.74
C GLY A 23 11.27 1.20 -2.96
N ASP A 24 12.46 0.65 -2.89
CA ASP A 24 13.77 1.32 -2.88
C ASP A 24 13.98 2.32 -3.99
N ARG A 25 13.46 2.04 -5.18
CA ARG A 25 13.50 2.99 -6.29
C ARG A 25 12.85 4.34 -5.99
N CYS A 26 11.88 4.38 -5.08
CA CYS A 26 11.18 5.63 -4.74
C CYS A 26 12.01 6.53 -3.83
N TYR A 27 13.01 5.98 -3.17
CA TYR A 27 13.94 6.69 -2.30
C TYR A 27 15.16 7.22 -3.08
N SER A 28 15.52 6.56 -4.18
CA SER A 28 16.66 6.93 -5.02
C SER A 28 16.34 8.05 -6.02
N ASP A 29 17.37 8.64 -6.63
CA ASP A 29 17.28 9.67 -7.70
C ASP A 29 16.59 9.14 -8.97
N LYS A 30 16.42 7.82 -9.09
CA LYS A 30 15.69 7.18 -10.18
C LYS A 30 14.17 7.35 -10.08
N CYS A 31 13.68 8.05 -9.04
CA CYS A 31 12.26 8.31 -8.84
C CYS A 31 11.70 9.22 -9.95
N ALA A 32 10.60 8.78 -10.59
CA ALA A 32 10.02 9.53 -11.71
C ALA A 32 9.37 10.85 -11.30
N VAL A 33 9.01 11.05 -10.03
CA VAL A 33 8.45 12.30 -9.52
C VAL A 33 9.56 13.36 -9.41
N GLY A 34 10.73 12.99 -8.92
CA GLY A 34 11.89 13.91 -8.88
C GLY A 34 12.40 14.29 -10.27
N ARG A 35 12.46 13.30 -11.18
CA ARG A 35 12.99 13.53 -12.55
C ARG A 35 12.04 14.23 -13.49
N ARG A 36 10.72 14.10 -13.31
CA ARG A 36 9.67 14.63 -14.20
C ARG A 36 8.52 15.18 -13.37
N GLN A 37 8.53 16.44 -13.07
CA GLN A 37 7.49 17.10 -12.24
C GLN A 37 6.15 17.28 -12.96
N SER A 38 6.11 17.15 -14.30
CA SER A 38 4.89 17.32 -15.06
C SER A 38 3.94 16.12 -14.93
N VAL A 39 2.64 16.39 -14.90
CA VAL A 39 1.59 15.38 -14.97
C VAL A 39 1.75 14.55 -16.26
N PRO A 40 1.49 13.24 -16.25
CA PRO A 40 1.58 12.42 -17.45
C PRO A 40 0.47 12.78 -18.45
N GLY A 41 0.82 12.74 -19.74
CA GLY A 41 -0.07 13.06 -20.87
C GLY A 41 0.41 14.27 -21.68
N GLN A 42 -0.21 14.49 -22.82
CA GLN A 42 0.15 15.56 -23.77
C GLN A 42 0.00 16.95 -23.14
N HIS A 43 -1.08 17.16 -22.38
CA HIS A 43 -1.39 18.45 -21.74
C HIS A 43 -0.91 18.55 -20.29
N GLY A 44 0.08 17.77 -19.89
CA GLY A 44 0.58 17.71 -18.50
C GLY A 44 1.19 19.02 -17.96
N LYS A 45 1.55 19.96 -18.84
CA LYS A 45 2.09 21.28 -18.48
C LYS A 45 1.06 22.41 -18.52
N SER A 46 -0.22 22.11 -18.85
CA SER A 46 -1.26 23.14 -18.94
C SER A 46 -1.58 23.71 -17.55
N ARG A 47 -1.64 25.05 -17.47
CA ARG A 47 -2.02 25.78 -16.24
C ARG A 47 -3.55 25.88 -16.12
N LYS A 48 -4.22 24.80 -15.75
CA LYS A 48 -5.66 24.81 -15.47
C LYS A 48 -5.90 25.10 -13.99
N LYS A 49 -6.83 25.99 -13.69
CA LYS A 49 -7.33 26.20 -12.32
C LYS A 49 -7.96 24.89 -11.82
N VAL A 50 -7.55 24.46 -10.65
CA VAL A 50 -8.11 23.26 -10.02
C VAL A 50 -9.43 23.63 -9.37
N SER A 51 -10.52 22.95 -9.73
CA SER A 51 -11.82 23.10 -9.08
C SER A 51 -11.81 22.41 -7.70
N GLU A 52 -12.72 22.81 -6.82
CA GLU A 52 -12.88 22.17 -5.51
C GLU A 52 -13.16 20.68 -5.64
N TYR A 53 -14.08 20.30 -6.52
CA TYR A 53 -14.30 18.89 -6.88
C TYR A 53 -13.01 18.19 -7.30
N GLY A 54 -12.19 18.84 -8.12
CA GLY A 54 -10.89 18.30 -8.53
C GLY A 54 -9.94 18.04 -7.36
N THR A 55 -9.93 18.91 -6.36
CA THR A 55 -9.11 18.76 -5.14
C THR A 55 -9.58 17.55 -4.32
N GLN A 56 -10.88 17.45 -4.05
CA GLN A 56 -11.48 16.33 -3.33
C GLN A 56 -11.25 15.01 -4.06
N LEU A 57 -11.44 14.98 -5.37
CA LEU A 57 -11.16 13.81 -6.21
C LEU A 57 -9.69 13.38 -6.11
N ARG A 58 -8.74 14.33 -6.12
CA ARG A 58 -7.31 14.01 -5.98
C ARG A 58 -7.00 13.45 -4.60
N ALA A 59 -7.59 13.96 -3.55
CA ALA A 59 -7.44 13.42 -2.20
C ALA A 59 -7.90 11.95 -2.13
N LYS A 60 -9.10 11.65 -2.61
CA LYS A 60 -9.63 10.28 -2.70
C LYS A 60 -8.72 9.37 -3.53
N GLN A 61 -8.30 9.83 -4.73
CA GLN A 61 -7.45 9.04 -5.61
C GLN A 61 -6.05 8.81 -5.02
N THR A 62 -5.53 9.75 -4.26
CA THR A 62 -4.25 9.60 -3.54
C THR A 62 -4.33 8.45 -2.54
N ALA A 63 -5.33 8.46 -1.66
CA ALA A 63 -5.55 7.40 -0.67
C ALA A 63 -5.72 6.03 -1.36
N ARG A 64 -6.60 5.94 -2.34
CA ARG A 64 -6.85 4.71 -3.10
C ARG A 64 -5.58 4.14 -3.75
N ARG A 65 -4.78 5.00 -4.38
CA ARG A 65 -3.54 4.62 -5.07
C ARG A 65 -2.44 4.22 -4.12
N TYR A 66 -2.36 4.87 -2.97
CA TYR A 66 -1.39 4.58 -1.93
C TYR A 66 -1.55 3.15 -1.40
N TYR A 67 -2.80 2.72 -1.13
CA TYR A 67 -3.10 1.35 -0.70
C TYR A 67 -3.28 0.35 -1.86
N GLY A 68 -3.25 0.81 -3.11
CA GLY A 68 -3.41 -0.05 -4.29
C GLY A 68 -4.81 -0.67 -4.44
N VAL A 69 -5.83 -0.01 -3.89
CA VAL A 69 -7.23 -0.46 -3.92
C VAL A 69 -7.93 0.01 -5.19
N MET A 70 -8.82 -0.80 -5.76
CA MET A 70 -9.67 -0.43 -6.90
C MET A 70 -10.91 0.33 -6.42
N GLU A 71 -11.56 1.09 -7.34
CA GLU A 71 -12.68 1.97 -7.00
C GLU A 71 -13.82 1.24 -6.29
N ASN A 72 -14.30 0.14 -6.87
CA ASN A 72 -15.40 -0.63 -6.29
C ASN A 72 -15.12 -1.14 -4.87
N GLN A 73 -13.86 -1.47 -4.59
CA GLN A 73 -13.47 -1.90 -3.24
C GLN A 73 -13.35 -0.70 -2.29
N MET A 74 -12.94 0.46 -2.81
CA MET A 74 -12.88 1.70 -2.03
C MET A 74 -14.28 2.15 -1.61
N LEU A 75 -15.26 2.06 -2.50
CA LEU A 75 -16.68 2.35 -2.18
C LEU A 75 -17.18 1.44 -1.06
N LYS A 76 -16.97 0.12 -1.17
CA LYS A 76 -17.34 -0.83 -0.10
C LYS A 76 -16.73 -0.50 1.25
N TYR A 77 -15.47 -0.05 1.27
CA TYR A 77 -14.82 0.35 2.51
C TYR A 77 -15.38 1.66 3.05
N PHE A 78 -15.78 2.57 2.18
CA PHE A 78 -16.44 3.81 2.57
C PHE A 78 -17.81 3.51 3.22
N ASP A 79 -18.64 2.68 2.59
CA ASP A 79 -19.93 2.25 3.12
C ASP A 79 -19.79 1.54 4.49
N MET A 80 -18.72 0.74 4.66
CA MET A 80 -18.41 0.11 5.94
C MET A 80 -18.00 1.15 7.00
N ALA A 81 -17.16 2.12 6.62
CA ALA A 81 -16.66 3.16 7.51
C ALA A 81 -17.78 4.10 7.99
N GLU A 82 -18.75 4.40 7.12
CA GLU A 82 -19.91 5.24 7.45
C GLU A 82 -20.83 4.59 8.49
N ARG A 83 -20.94 3.25 8.45
CA ARG A 83 -21.75 2.48 9.43
C ARG A 83 -21.06 2.28 10.77
N MET A 84 -19.77 2.57 10.87
CA MET A 84 -19.01 2.44 12.12
C MET A 84 -19.19 3.70 12.98
N PRO A 85 -19.26 3.58 14.32
CA PRO A 85 -19.30 4.73 15.21
C PRO A 85 -18.01 5.55 15.10
N GLY A 86 -18.10 6.86 15.24
CA GLY A 86 -16.98 7.80 15.19
C GLY A 86 -16.84 8.52 13.86
N LYS A 87 -15.65 9.06 13.57
CA LYS A 87 -15.38 9.82 12.35
C LYS A 87 -15.15 8.91 11.16
N THR A 88 -15.97 9.02 10.13
CA THR A 88 -15.91 8.19 8.90
C THR A 88 -14.53 8.16 8.26
N GLY A 89 -13.80 9.30 8.24
CA GLY A 89 -12.46 9.38 7.67
C GLY A 89 -11.44 8.53 8.44
N GLU A 90 -11.46 8.58 9.76
CA GLU A 90 -10.58 7.77 10.62
C GLU A 90 -10.91 6.28 10.49
N ASN A 91 -12.21 5.94 10.49
CA ASN A 91 -12.70 4.58 10.27
C ASN A 91 -12.23 4.03 8.91
N LEU A 92 -12.34 4.83 7.84
CA LEU A 92 -11.88 4.43 6.51
C LEU A 92 -10.38 4.16 6.47
N LEU A 93 -9.57 5.03 7.07
CA LEU A 93 -8.12 4.83 7.15
C LEU A 93 -7.78 3.59 7.98
N SER A 94 -8.47 3.37 9.09
CA SER A 94 -8.32 2.17 9.92
C SER A 94 -8.62 0.89 9.12
N ILE A 95 -9.70 0.85 8.35
CA ILE A 95 -10.03 -0.28 7.48
C ILE A 95 -8.94 -0.52 6.44
N LEU A 96 -8.42 0.54 5.82
CA LEU A 96 -7.35 0.43 4.81
C LEU A 96 -6.03 -0.05 5.41
N GLU A 97 -5.68 0.41 6.62
CA GLU A 97 -4.47 -0.04 7.33
C GLU A 97 -4.57 -1.50 7.81
N ARG A 98 -5.74 -1.96 8.20
CA ARG A 98 -5.99 -3.34 8.66
C ARG A 98 -5.98 -4.40 7.56
N ARG A 99 -5.86 -4.03 6.30
CA ARG A 99 -5.75 -4.99 5.20
C ARG A 99 -4.48 -5.84 5.32
N LEU A 100 -4.60 -7.15 5.12
CA LEU A 100 -3.47 -8.07 5.24
C LEU A 100 -2.29 -7.71 4.33
N ASP A 101 -2.55 -7.26 3.10
CA ASP A 101 -1.48 -6.81 2.19
C ASP A 101 -0.72 -5.58 2.72
N ASN A 102 -1.42 -4.68 3.41
CA ASN A 102 -0.80 -3.52 4.02
C ASN A 102 -0.10 -3.89 5.34
N VAL A 103 -0.70 -4.74 6.17
CA VAL A 103 -0.08 -5.21 7.42
C VAL A 103 1.25 -5.92 7.14
N VAL A 104 1.30 -6.83 6.16
CA VAL A 104 2.54 -7.50 5.72
C VAL A 104 3.61 -6.50 5.27
N TYR A 105 3.21 -5.44 4.57
CA TYR A 105 4.14 -4.36 4.20
C TYR A 105 4.62 -3.56 5.43
N ARG A 106 3.72 -3.24 6.37
CA ARG A 106 4.05 -2.49 7.60
C ARG A 106 4.98 -3.26 8.54
N LEU A 107 4.82 -4.60 8.57
CA LEU A 107 5.71 -5.49 9.32
C LEU A 107 7.11 -5.66 8.66
N GLY A 108 7.37 -5.00 7.53
CA GLY A 108 8.65 -5.07 6.85
C GLY A 108 8.88 -6.33 6.01
N PHE A 109 7.89 -7.23 5.88
CA PHE A 109 8.02 -8.47 5.10
C PHE A 109 8.03 -8.28 3.58
N ALA A 110 7.94 -7.04 3.10
CA ALA A 110 8.00 -6.71 1.68
C ALA A 110 8.45 -5.26 1.48
N ALA A 111 9.25 -4.98 0.46
CA ALA A 111 9.72 -3.65 0.12
C ALA A 111 8.62 -2.71 -0.41
N SER A 112 7.47 -3.24 -0.82
CA SER A 112 6.33 -2.44 -1.28
C SER A 112 4.99 -3.14 -1.08
N ARG A 113 3.90 -2.36 -0.96
CA ARG A 113 2.52 -2.91 -0.87
C ARG A 113 2.14 -3.80 -2.06
N LYS A 114 2.67 -3.53 -3.25
CA LYS A 114 2.45 -4.39 -4.43
C LYS A 114 3.10 -5.75 -4.29
N GLU A 115 4.28 -5.78 -3.76
CA GLU A 115 5.02 -6.99 -3.46
C GLU A 115 4.35 -7.77 -2.34
N ALA A 116 4.03 -7.11 -1.21
CA ALA A 116 3.26 -7.71 -0.12
C ALA A 116 1.99 -8.39 -0.64
N ARG A 117 1.22 -7.69 -1.47
CA ARG A 117 0.02 -8.26 -2.08
C ARG A 117 0.30 -9.49 -2.94
N GLN A 118 1.40 -9.52 -3.68
CA GLN A 118 1.78 -10.67 -4.48
C GLN A 118 2.20 -11.85 -3.60
N LEU A 119 3.01 -11.61 -2.59
CA LEU A 119 3.46 -12.63 -1.64
C LEU A 119 2.27 -13.24 -0.87
N VAL A 120 1.34 -12.41 -0.40
CA VAL A 120 0.09 -12.90 0.22
C VAL A 120 -0.69 -13.78 -0.76
N ARG A 121 -0.87 -13.35 -2.01
CA ARG A 121 -1.59 -14.15 -3.02
C ARG A 121 -0.93 -15.49 -3.32
N HIS A 122 0.38 -15.54 -3.26
CA HIS A 122 1.14 -16.78 -3.44
C HIS A 122 1.10 -17.68 -2.19
N GLY A 123 0.54 -17.18 -1.08
CA GLY A 123 0.34 -17.95 0.14
C GLY A 123 1.60 -18.14 0.97
N HIS A 124 2.51 -17.14 0.94
CA HIS A 124 3.73 -17.13 1.75
C HIS A 124 3.47 -16.78 3.22
N TYR A 125 2.24 -16.39 3.58
CA TYR A 125 1.88 -15.99 4.94
C TYR A 125 0.71 -16.79 5.49
N THR A 126 0.71 -16.92 6.81
CA THR A 126 -0.39 -17.50 7.57
C THR A 126 -0.99 -16.46 8.50
N LEU A 127 -2.27 -16.59 8.78
CA LEU A 127 -3.01 -15.80 9.76
C LEU A 127 -3.60 -16.75 10.79
N ASN A 128 -3.22 -16.61 12.05
CA ASN A 128 -3.63 -17.51 13.14
C ASN A 128 -3.37 -19.01 12.81
N GLY A 129 -2.19 -19.29 12.24
CA GLY A 129 -1.79 -20.64 11.84
C GLY A 129 -2.42 -21.16 10.54
N LYS A 130 -3.40 -20.45 9.95
CA LYS A 130 -4.06 -20.86 8.69
C LYS A 130 -3.48 -20.10 7.51
N LYS A 131 -3.27 -20.77 6.36
CA LYS A 131 -2.76 -20.16 5.13
C LYS A 131 -3.70 -19.05 4.65
N ALA A 132 -3.17 -17.85 4.48
CA ALA A 132 -3.91 -16.69 4.02
C ALA A 132 -3.44 -16.26 2.62
N ASN A 133 -4.34 -16.36 1.62
CA ASN A 133 -4.07 -16.00 0.22
C ASN A 133 -4.93 -14.84 -0.30
N ILE A 134 -5.75 -14.23 0.56
CA ILE A 134 -6.64 -13.13 0.22
C ILE A 134 -6.09 -11.82 0.80
N PRO A 135 -5.55 -10.91 -0.04
CA PRO A 135 -4.93 -9.67 0.43
C PRO A 135 -5.87 -8.68 1.12
N SER A 136 -7.18 -8.82 0.93
CA SER A 136 -8.19 -7.94 1.51
C SER A 136 -8.76 -8.40 2.85
N ILE A 137 -8.23 -9.45 3.45
CA ILE A 137 -8.58 -9.84 4.83
C ILE A 137 -8.30 -8.66 5.75
N LEU A 138 -9.24 -8.34 6.61
CA LEU A 138 -9.09 -7.31 7.64
C LEU A 138 -8.57 -7.96 8.92
N VAL A 139 -7.33 -7.68 9.23
CA VAL A 139 -6.66 -8.17 10.45
C VAL A 139 -7.20 -7.41 11.66
N LYS A 140 -7.38 -8.11 12.78
CA LYS A 140 -7.83 -7.57 14.06
C LYS A 140 -6.66 -7.49 15.04
N ALA A 141 -6.81 -6.70 16.09
CA ALA A 141 -5.87 -6.73 17.22
C ALA A 141 -5.89 -8.13 17.85
N GLY A 142 -4.70 -8.67 18.13
CA GLY A 142 -4.52 -10.03 18.64
C GLY A 142 -4.35 -11.11 17.55
N ASP A 143 -4.58 -10.79 16.26
CA ASP A 143 -4.28 -11.74 15.18
C ASP A 143 -2.76 -11.89 14.98
N VAL A 144 -2.30 -13.12 14.82
CA VAL A 144 -0.91 -13.47 14.58
C VAL A 144 -0.67 -13.69 13.08
N VAL A 145 0.19 -12.85 12.50
CA VAL A 145 0.65 -12.99 11.11
C VAL A 145 2.05 -13.60 11.11
N SER A 146 2.22 -14.73 10.46
CA SER A 146 3.52 -15.42 10.38
C SER A 146 3.85 -15.87 8.96
N VAL A 147 5.12 -16.13 8.70
CA VAL A 147 5.60 -16.68 7.43
C VAL A 147 5.28 -18.18 7.38
N ALA A 148 4.70 -18.65 6.27
CA ALA A 148 4.44 -20.08 6.05
C ALA A 148 5.74 -20.89 6.07
N GLU A 149 5.74 -22.07 6.66
CA GLU A 149 6.94 -22.92 6.87
C GLU A 149 7.74 -23.14 5.58
N GLY A 150 7.07 -23.51 4.50
CA GLY A 150 7.72 -23.69 3.19
C GLY A 150 8.33 -22.42 2.58
N SER A 151 8.05 -21.25 3.15
CA SER A 151 8.54 -19.96 2.65
C SER A 151 9.64 -19.33 3.52
N ARG A 152 9.92 -19.90 4.70
CA ARG A 152 10.92 -19.38 5.66
C ARG A 152 12.34 -19.37 5.06
N ASN A 153 12.63 -20.29 4.17
CA ASN A 153 13.95 -20.43 3.53
C ASN A 153 14.13 -19.56 2.27
N SER A 154 13.11 -18.78 1.89
CA SER A 154 13.22 -17.84 0.76
C SER A 154 14.18 -16.70 1.11
N ASP A 155 15.26 -16.53 0.31
CA ASP A 155 16.28 -15.50 0.52
C ASP A 155 15.68 -14.09 0.59
N LYS A 156 14.62 -13.86 -0.18
CA LYS A 156 13.93 -12.60 -0.22
C LYS A 156 13.21 -12.27 1.10
N ILE A 157 12.58 -13.26 1.72
CA ILE A 157 11.89 -13.08 3.00
C ILE A 157 12.92 -12.96 4.12
N LYS A 158 14.01 -13.73 4.08
CA LYS A 158 15.13 -13.62 5.01
C LYS A 158 15.75 -12.21 4.98
N LEU A 159 16.00 -11.68 3.78
CA LEU A 159 16.55 -10.33 3.62
C LEU A 159 15.63 -9.25 4.21
N CYS A 160 14.32 -9.36 4.01
CA CYS A 160 13.36 -8.43 4.61
C CYS A 160 13.34 -8.51 6.14
N LEU A 161 13.47 -9.71 6.70
CA LEU A 161 13.50 -9.92 8.16
C LEU A 161 14.78 -9.38 8.79
N LEU A 162 15.94 -9.57 8.17
CA LEU A 162 17.21 -9.01 8.64
C LEU A 162 17.16 -7.48 8.71
N TYR A 163 16.60 -6.84 7.68
CA TYR A 163 16.51 -5.38 7.63
C TYR A 163 15.57 -4.79 8.70
N THR A 164 14.61 -5.56 9.20
CA THR A 164 13.70 -5.12 10.27
C THR A 164 14.29 -5.34 11.65
N SER A 165 15.18 -6.32 11.86
CA SER A 165 15.86 -6.52 13.14
C SER A 165 16.91 -5.44 13.43
N ASP A 166 17.73 -5.06 12.43
CA ASP A 166 18.72 -3.98 12.59
C ASP A 166 18.08 -2.64 12.98
N ALA A 167 16.89 -2.33 12.41
CA ALA A 167 16.18 -1.09 12.75
C ALA A 167 15.57 -1.09 14.18
N ALA A 168 15.38 -2.24 14.78
CA ALA A 168 14.90 -2.35 16.17
C ALA A 168 16.04 -2.18 17.19
N ASP A 169 17.22 -2.68 16.86
CA ASP A 169 18.41 -2.61 17.73
C ASP A 169 19.01 -1.19 17.82
N GLU A 170 18.79 -0.34 16.78
CA GLU A 170 19.24 1.07 16.81
C GLU A 170 18.41 1.98 17.73
N LEU A 171 17.24 1.54 18.22
CA LEU A 171 16.37 2.35 19.08
C LEU A 171 16.60 2.11 20.59
N ASP A 172 17.38 1.09 20.97
CA ASP A 172 17.70 0.72 22.34
C ASP A 172 19.13 1.14 22.78
N GLY A 173 19.80 2.00 22.00
CA GLY A 173 21.15 2.52 22.26
C GLY A 173 21.16 3.96 22.74
#